data_9c9f5615d5c512172f2eed657dbe19fa
#
_entry.id   9c9f5615d5c512172f2eed657dbe19fa
#
_cell.length_a   1.000
_cell.length_b   1.000
_cell.length_c   1.000
_cell.angle_alpha   90.00
_cell.angle_beta   90.00
_cell.angle_gamma   90.00
#
_symmetry.space_group_name_H-M   'P 1'
#
loop_
_entity.id
_entity.type
_entity.pdbx_description
1 polymer ?
#
loop_
_entity_poly.entity_id
_entity_poly.type
_entity_poly.pdbx_seq_one_letter_code
_entity_poly.pdbx_strand_id
1 'polypeptide(L)'
;MHILERIISQNIQHHQLLDIEKPIIVAFSGGADSVALLYILNSLGYNCIAAHCNFHLRGEESNRDENHVKDIVNQLCIIGEITHFNVDEYIKKQHVSTEMACRELRYKWFEDIRLKHNAQAIAVAHHRDDDIETMFLNLMRGSGIMGAAAMKWKNGYIVRPMLNVSRNNIEAYLSKQHIEYVVDSTNLENDFKRNKLRNEVIPVLLQSFPDADSMMAKSLGYLKENREIYQYAIAQAQKQYQIGNTILLSKIIAEYPAPKALLHEILAPYGFNSHQIEDIINCANESGHLFYSENYVVAINRETLELSEINSFIRTDDEYEIDLSQAVTTPINLDVSFINPKEFAPSKSTNIAYFDAKILEENPRFILRHWREGDHMAPFGLNGTKKLSDIFSNAKLSLIEKNNIWILERDGIIIWAVGLRASRHFAVTKATQKIFVIKADIS
;
A
#
# COMPACT_ATOMS: atom_id res chain seq x y z
N MET A 1 26.53 17.47 29.07
CA MET A 1 25.97 16.89 27.84
C MET A 1 27.03 16.97 26.76
N HIS A 2 27.36 15.81 26.19
CA HIS A 2 28.33 15.69 25.10
C HIS A 2 27.79 16.31 23.80
N ILE A 3 28.68 16.71 22.87
CA ILE A 3 28.23 17.34 21.61
C ILE A 3 27.32 16.41 20.79
N LEU A 4 27.60 15.10 20.79
CA LEU A 4 26.79 14.11 20.08
C LEU A 4 25.40 13.93 20.72
N GLU A 5 25.32 13.92 22.05
CA GLU A 5 24.03 13.90 22.76
C GLU A 5 23.17 15.10 22.40
N ARG A 6 23.77 16.29 22.28
CA ARG A 6 23.09 17.52 21.88
C ARG A 6 22.56 17.43 20.44
N ILE A 7 23.37 16.93 19.51
CA ILE A 7 22.95 16.75 18.11
C ILE A 7 21.75 15.79 18.04
N ILE A 8 21.82 14.65 18.73
CA ILE A 8 20.75 13.65 18.71
C ILE A 8 19.48 14.20 19.39
N SER A 9 19.60 14.92 20.48
CA SER A 9 18.48 15.62 21.13
C SER A 9 17.80 16.61 20.16
N GLN A 10 18.60 17.40 19.44
CA GLN A 10 18.08 18.32 18.42
C GLN A 10 17.37 17.60 17.28
N ASN A 11 17.93 16.48 16.78
CA ASN A 11 17.30 15.67 15.75
C ASN A 11 15.94 15.13 16.22
N ILE A 12 15.86 14.60 17.44
CA ILE A 12 14.63 14.08 18.03
C ILE A 12 13.56 15.16 18.10
N GLN A 13 13.93 16.35 18.56
CA GLN A 13 13.00 17.49 18.68
C GLN A 13 12.57 18.02 17.31
N HIS A 14 13.52 18.28 16.42
CA HIS A 14 13.24 18.86 15.09
C HIS A 14 12.35 17.96 14.22
N HIS A 15 12.61 16.66 14.25
CA HIS A 15 11.85 15.68 13.47
C HIS A 15 10.72 15.02 14.25
N GLN A 16 10.44 15.45 15.49
CA GLN A 16 9.38 14.91 16.36
C GLN A 16 9.42 13.37 16.43
N LEU A 17 10.61 12.81 16.68
CA LEU A 17 10.83 11.38 16.61
C LEU A 17 10.30 10.64 17.84
N LEU A 18 10.53 11.19 19.04
CA LEU A 18 10.28 10.53 20.33
C LEU A 18 9.70 11.52 21.35
N ASP A 19 8.82 11.01 22.19
CA ASP A 19 8.27 11.63 23.39
C ASP A 19 9.00 11.05 24.61
N ILE A 20 9.49 11.89 25.52
CA ILE A 20 10.27 11.45 26.69
C ILE A 20 9.46 10.65 27.72
N GLU A 21 8.15 10.87 27.75
CA GLU A 21 7.27 10.22 28.72
C GLU A 21 6.90 8.77 28.33
N LYS A 22 7.16 8.38 27.10
CA LYS A 22 6.75 7.07 26.57
C LYS A 22 7.92 6.13 26.38
N PRO A 23 7.77 4.82 26.67
CA PRO A 23 8.83 3.85 26.47
C PRO A 23 9.19 3.72 24.97
N ILE A 24 10.44 3.36 24.69
CA ILE A 24 10.96 3.12 23.36
C ILE A 24 11.71 1.80 23.30
N ILE A 25 11.57 1.07 22.20
CA ILE A 25 12.42 -0.08 21.90
C ILE A 25 13.68 0.43 21.20
N VAL A 26 14.85 0.02 21.69
CA VAL A 26 16.13 0.30 21.03
C VAL A 26 16.63 -1.00 20.41
N ALA A 27 16.74 -1.04 19.08
CA ALA A 27 17.34 -2.18 18.37
C ALA A 27 18.81 -2.29 18.73
N PHE A 28 19.18 -3.31 19.49
CA PHE A 28 20.46 -3.39 20.14
C PHE A 28 21.26 -4.63 19.69
N SER A 29 22.24 -4.43 18.81
CA SER A 29 23.11 -5.52 18.32
C SER A 29 24.35 -5.75 19.19
N GLY A 30 24.74 -4.81 20.04
CA GLY A 30 26.00 -4.78 20.77
C GLY A 30 27.16 -4.11 20.00
N GLY A 31 26.98 -3.80 18.72
CA GLY A 31 27.95 -3.06 17.92
C GLY A 31 27.95 -1.56 18.24
N ALA A 32 29.03 -0.86 17.85
CA ALA A 32 29.29 0.53 18.23
C ALA A 32 28.08 1.47 18.05
N ASP A 33 27.39 1.41 16.90
CA ASP A 33 26.29 2.32 16.60
C ASP A 33 25.12 2.10 17.54
N SER A 34 24.74 0.84 17.79
CA SER A 34 23.64 0.50 18.67
C SER A 34 23.95 0.78 20.14
N VAL A 35 25.21 0.59 20.54
CA VAL A 35 25.71 0.91 21.88
C VAL A 35 25.65 2.42 22.11
N ALA A 36 26.19 3.21 21.16
CA ALA A 36 26.13 4.68 21.25
C ALA A 36 24.69 5.20 21.33
N LEU A 37 23.80 4.68 20.47
CA LEU A 37 22.38 5.07 20.49
C LEU A 37 21.73 4.81 21.84
N LEU A 38 21.93 3.60 22.40
CA LEU A 38 21.34 3.21 23.68
C LEU A 38 21.84 4.08 24.82
N TYR A 39 23.16 4.28 24.93
CA TYR A 39 23.75 5.12 25.96
C TYR A 39 23.27 6.57 25.86
N ILE A 40 23.20 7.13 24.66
CA ILE A 40 22.76 8.51 24.45
C ILE A 40 21.29 8.67 24.81
N LEU A 41 20.40 7.79 24.35
CA LEU A 41 18.98 7.88 24.65
C LEU A 41 18.73 7.71 26.17
N ASN A 42 19.45 6.81 26.82
CA ASN A 42 19.38 6.63 28.27
C ASN A 42 19.91 7.86 29.02
N SER A 43 21.04 8.47 28.59
CA SER A 43 21.58 9.70 29.21
C SER A 43 20.66 10.93 29.03
N LEU A 44 19.88 10.96 27.95
CA LEU A 44 18.85 11.98 27.69
C LEU A 44 17.56 11.74 28.49
N GLY A 45 17.46 10.66 29.27
CA GLY A 45 16.34 10.37 30.16
C GLY A 45 15.17 9.63 29.49
N TYR A 46 15.34 9.05 28.30
CA TYR A 46 14.32 8.22 27.68
C TYR A 46 14.19 6.87 28.35
N ASN A 47 12.97 6.37 28.49
CA ASN A 47 12.68 5.03 28.99
C ASN A 47 12.99 3.99 27.92
N CYS A 48 14.24 3.48 27.92
CA CYS A 48 14.76 2.56 26.91
C CYS A 48 14.51 1.10 27.28
N ILE A 49 14.07 0.30 26.30
CA ILE A 49 14.01 -1.17 26.36
C ILE A 49 14.94 -1.68 25.25
N ALA A 50 16.04 -2.34 25.64
CA ALA A 50 17.01 -2.88 24.69
C ALA A 50 16.50 -4.19 24.09
N ALA A 51 16.45 -4.29 22.75
CA ALA A 51 15.96 -5.48 22.04
C ALA A 51 17.09 -6.11 21.20
N HIS A 52 17.52 -7.33 21.57
CA HIS A 52 18.58 -8.07 20.91
C HIS A 52 18.07 -9.35 20.24
N CYS A 53 18.49 -9.57 18.98
CA CYS A 53 18.21 -10.79 18.22
C CYS A 53 19.49 -11.62 18.06
N ASN A 54 19.52 -12.81 18.61
CA ASN A 54 20.56 -13.79 18.36
C ASN A 54 20.12 -14.74 17.24
N PHE A 55 20.78 -14.69 16.10
CA PHE A 55 20.51 -15.52 14.93
C PHE A 55 21.37 -16.79 14.85
N HIS A 56 22.30 -16.99 15.80
CA HIS A 56 23.23 -18.11 15.86
C HIS A 56 24.08 -18.35 14.60
N LEU A 57 24.22 -17.35 13.72
CA LEU A 57 24.94 -17.50 12.46
C LEU A 57 26.46 -17.58 12.61
N ARG A 58 26.99 -17.14 13.79
CA ARG A 58 28.46 -17.08 14.08
C ARG A 58 28.86 -17.96 15.26
N GLY A 59 28.04 -18.95 15.62
CA GLY A 59 28.34 -19.88 16.71
C GLY A 59 28.70 -19.18 18.05
N GLU A 60 29.90 -19.44 18.61
CA GLU A 60 30.34 -18.88 19.89
C GLU A 60 30.44 -17.33 19.90
N GLU A 61 30.73 -16.69 18.78
CA GLU A 61 30.74 -15.24 18.72
C GLU A 61 29.37 -14.65 18.98
N SER A 62 28.32 -15.27 18.45
CA SER A 62 26.95 -14.83 18.71
C SER A 62 26.57 -14.90 20.20
N ASN A 63 27.06 -15.92 20.91
CA ASN A 63 26.84 -16.09 22.36
C ASN A 63 27.64 -15.07 23.18
N ARG A 64 28.90 -14.79 22.78
CA ARG A 64 29.72 -13.75 23.38
C ARG A 64 29.05 -12.38 23.25
N ASP A 65 28.54 -12.05 22.07
CA ASP A 65 27.88 -10.78 21.78
C ASP A 65 26.61 -10.62 22.61
N GLU A 66 25.83 -11.68 22.77
CA GLU A 66 24.65 -11.68 23.64
C GLU A 66 25.01 -11.46 25.12
N ASN A 67 26.11 -12.05 25.62
CA ASN A 67 26.56 -11.82 26.98
C ASN A 67 26.97 -10.35 27.18
N HIS A 68 27.70 -9.76 26.23
CA HIS A 68 28.03 -8.33 26.27
C HIS A 68 26.78 -7.43 26.29
N VAL A 69 25.77 -7.78 25.50
CA VAL A 69 24.44 -7.10 25.52
C VAL A 69 23.82 -7.17 26.91
N LYS A 70 23.83 -8.34 27.57
CA LYS A 70 23.30 -8.52 28.94
C LYS A 70 24.05 -7.68 29.96
N ASP A 71 25.38 -7.60 29.84
CA ASP A 71 26.20 -6.81 30.75
C ASP A 71 25.88 -5.32 30.65
N ILE A 72 25.74 -4.78 29.43
CA ILE A 72 25.34 -3.38 29.23
C ILE A 72 23.92 -3.10 29.77
N VAL A 73 22.98 -3.99 29.49
CA VAL A 73 21.61 -3.85 29.99
C VAL A 73 21.56 -3.80 31.50
N ASN A 74 22.31 -4.68 32.18
CA ASN A 74 22.43 -4.70 33.63
C ASN A 74 23.13 -3.44 34.15
N GLN A 75 24.21 -2.99 33.51
CA GLN A 75 24.93 -1.79 33.89
C GLN A 75 24.05 -0.53 33.81
N LEU A 76 23.23 -0.43 32.79
CA LEU A 76 22.30 0.71 32.59
C LEU A 76 21.00 0.58 33.42
N CYS A 77 20.79 -0.55 34.10
CA CYS A 77 19.55 -0.85 34.86
C CYS A 77 18.28 -0.69 34.02
N ILE A 78 18.31 -1.13 32.77
CA ILE A 78 17.17 -1.04 31.83
C ILE A 78 16.59 -2.44 31.55
N ILE A 79 15.41 -2.49 30.92
CA ILE A 79 14.80 -3.74 30.48
C ILE A 79 15.53 -4.23 29.23
N GLY A 80 15.92 -5.52 29.22
CA GLY A 80 16.47 -6.22 28.07
C GLY A 80 15.53 -7.32 27.59
N GLU A 81 15.17 -7.27 26.31
CA GLU A 81 14.45 -8.35 25.62
C GLU A 81 15.43 -9.02 24.66
N ILE A 82 15.55 -10.34 24.76
CA ILE A 82 16.45 -11.16 23.94
C ILE A 82 15.65 -12.29 23.31
N THR A 83 15.90 -12.55 22.03
CA THR A 83 15.29 -13.66 21.32
C THR A 83 16.31 -14.42 20.48
N HIS A 84 16.02 -15.68 20.21
CA HIS A 84 16.81 -16.59 19.37
C HIS A 84 15.98 -17.02 18.17
N PHE A 85 16.59 -16.99 16.97
CA PHE A 85 15.91 -17.37 15.74
C PHE A 85 16.59 -18.56 15.06
N ASN A 86 15.79 -19.49 14.55
CA ASN A 86 16.22 -20.51 13.61
C ASN A 86 16.05 -19.97 12.18
N VAL A 87 17.09 -19.36 11.66
CA VAL A 87 17.10 -18.71 10.34
C VAL A 87 16.94 -19.73 9.21
N ASP A 88 17.56 -20.90 9.33
CA ASP A 88 17.53 -21.95 8.30
C ASP A 88 16.11 -22.48 8.05
N GLU A 89 15.32 -22.62 9.10
CA GLU A 89 13.91 -23.04 8.98
C GLU A 89 13.08 -21.99 8.26
N TYR A 90 13.31 -20.71 8.56
CA TYR A 90 12.62 -19.60 7.92
C TYR A 90 12.96 -19.50 6.43
N ILE A 91 14.24 -19.61 6.06
CA ILE A 91 14.71 -19.62 4.67
C ILE A 91 14.04 -20.73 3.86
N LYS A 92 14.00 -21.96 4.41
CA LYS A 92 13.36 -23.09 3.75
C LYS A 92 11.86 -22.88 3.51
N LYS A 93 11.19 -22.21 4.43
CA LYS A 93 9.75 -21.97 4.37
C LYS A 93 9.37 -20.82 3.41
N GLN A 94 10.18 -19.75 3.41
CA GLN A 94 9.84 -18.50 2.68
C GLN A 94 10.63 -18.33 1.38
N HIS A 95 11.64 -19.18 1.10
CA HIS A 95 12.50 -19.10 -0.10
C HIS A 95 13.20 -17.75 -0.28
N VAL A 96 13.63 -17.14 0.82
CA VAL A 96 14.33 -15.85 0.83
C VAL A 96 15.82 -15.99 1.14
N SER A 97 16.61 -14.93 0.90
CA SER A 97 18.02 -14.91 1.30
C SER A 97 18.19 -14.84 2.83
N THR A 98 19.35 -15.25 3.35
CA THR A 98 19.68 -15.16 4.78
C THR A 98 19.53 -13.74 5.32
N GLU A 99 19.98 -12.73 4.57
CA GLU A 99 19.85 -11.32 4.94
C GLU A 99 18.38 -10.90 5.06
N MET A 100 17.57 -11.30 4.07
CA MET A 100 16.12 -11.01 4.07
C MET A 100 15.43 -11.71 5.25
N ALA A 101 15.73 -13.01 5.49
CA ALA A 101 15.19 -13.77 6.60
C ALA A 101 15.48 -13.11 7.96
N CYS A 102 16.75 -12.76 8.21
CA CYS A 102 17.16 -12.07 9.43
C CYS A 102 16.46 -10.72 9.59
N ARG A 103 16.30 -9.98 8.49
CA ARG A 103 15.62 -8.69 8.50
C ARG A 103 14.14 -8.83 8.84
N GLU A 104 13.42 -9.72 8.18
CA GLU A 104 11.98 -9.95 8.39
C GLU A 104 11.69 -10.43 9.82
N LEU A 105 12.44 -11.44 10.29
CA LEU A 105 12.32 -11.96 11.64
C LEU A 105 12.57 -10.86 12.70
N ARG A 106 13.62 -10.07 12.51
CA ARG A 106 14.00 -8.97 13.40
C ARG A 106 12.90 -7.91 13.51
N TYR A 107 12.41 -7.39 12.39
CA TYR A 107 11.42 -6.30 12.42
C TYR A 107 10.06 -6.76 12.89
N LYS A 108 9.66 -7.99 12.56
CA LYS A 108 8.43 -8.59 13.10
C LYS A 108 8.51 -8.68 14.63
N TRP A 109 9.60 -9.22 15.16
CA TRP A 109 9.78 -9.35 16.60
C TRP A 109 9.90 -8.01 17.32
N PHE A 110 10.57 -7.02 16.73
CA PHE A 110 10.62 -5.67 17.29
C PHE A 110 9.22 -5.06 17.42
N GLU A 111 8.34 -5.30 16.46
CA GLU A 111 6.97 -4.84 16.54
C GLU A 111 6.18 -5.57 17.64
N ASP A 112 6.36 -6.89 17.80
CA ASP A 112 5.73 -7.65 18.86
C ASP A 112 6.16 -7.12 20.26
N ILE A 113 7.45 -6.81 20.44
CA ILE A 113 7.95 -6.21 21.68
C ILE A 113 7.40 -4.78 21.86
N ARG A 114 7.37 -3.99 20.78
CA ARG A 114 6.82 -2.64 20.84
C ARG A 114 5.38 -2.65 21.37
N LEU A 115 4.57 -3.56 20.87
CA LEU A 115 3.19 -3.75 21.33
C LEU A 115 3.12 -4.26 22.78
N LYS A 116 3.96 -5.25 23.12
CA LYS A 116 4.04 -5.83 24.49
C LYS A 116 4.30 -4.76 25.54
N HIS A 117 5.20 -3.82 25.28
CA HIS A 117 5.60 -2.76 26.21
C HIS A 117 4.85 -1.44 26.00
N ASN A 118 3.86 -1.41 25.10
CA ASN A 118 3.17 -0.18 24.69
C ASN A 118 4.16 0.95 24.32
N ALA A 119 5.27 0.58 23.65
CA ALA A 119 6.31 1.52 23.28
C ALA A 119 5.88 2.33 22.05
N GLN A 120 6.26 3.60 22.04
CA GLN A 120 5.88 4.55 20.99
C GLN A 120 6.59 4.31 19.66
N ALA A 121 7.83 3.78 19.71
CA ALA A 121 8.70 3.64 18.54
C ALA A 121 9.79 2.58 18.76
N ILE A 122 10.43 2.19 17.65
CA ILE A 122 11.61 1.36 17.56
C ILE A 122 12.76 2.25 17.06
N ALA A 123 13.70 2.58 17.94
CA ALA A 123 14.89 3.36 17.59
C ALA A 123 15.96 2.45 17.02
N VAL A 124 16.43 2.77 15.80
CA VAL A 124 17.49 2.03 15.11
C VAL A 124 18.71 2.92 14.90
N ALA A 125 19.90 2.35 15.02
CA ALA A 125 21.17 3.06 15.02
C ALA A 125 21.72 3.36 13.62
N HIS A 126 20.89 3.50 12.60
CA HIS A 126 21.33 3.95 11.29
C HIS A 126 21.92 5.35 11.36
N HIS A 127 23.08 5.54 10.75
CA HIS A 127 23.83 6.77 10.77
C HIS A 127 24.05 7.34 9.35
N ARG A 128 24.76 8.46 9.23
CA ARG A 128 24.96 9.19 7.98
C ARG A 128 25.59 8.32 6.88
N ASP A 129 26.59 7.52 7.23
CA ASP A 129 27.32 6.73 6.25
C ASP A 129 26.43 5.60 5.71
N ASP A 130 25.57 5.00 6.53
CA ASP A 130 24.52 4.06 6.08
C ASP A 130 23.53 4.71 5.11
N ASP A 131 23.24 5.98 5.34
CA ASP A 131 22.29 6.76 4.52
C ASP A 131 22.91 7.06 3.15
N ILE A 132 24.20 7.44 3.11
CA ILE A 132 24.97 7.61 1.87
C ILE A 132 25.06 6.30 1.10
N GLU A 133 25.40 5.18 1.75
CA GLU A 133 25.41 3.85 1.14
C GLU A 133 24.05 3.53 0.50
N THR A 134 22.97 3.80 1.21
CA THR A 134 21.60 3.56 0.72
C THR A 134 21.28 4.44 -0.49
N MET A 135 21.70 5.70 -0.49
CA MET A 135 21.59 6.59 -1.65
C MET A 135 22.27 5.99 -2.88
N PHE A 136 23.53 5.56 -2.76
CA PHE A 136 24.27 4.94 -3.86
C PHE A 136 23.62 3.65 -4.37
N LEU A 137 23.22 2.77 -3.45
CA LEU A 137 22.55 1.51 -3.82
C LEU A 137 21.24 1.77 -4.58
N ASN A 138 20.49 2.77 -4.18
CA ASN A 138 19.24 3.14 -4.84
C ASN A 138 19.50 3.79 -6.22
N LEU A 139 20.49 4.67 -6.34
CA LEU A 139 20.90 5.25 -7.62
C LEU A 139 21.34 4.17 -8.62
N MET A 140 22.15 3.18 -8.17
CA MET A 140 22.56 2.06 -9.01
C MET A 140 21.42 1.13 -9.44
N ARG A 141 20.28 1.18 -8.74
CA ARG A 141 19.03 0.47 -9.12
C ARG A 141 18.14 1.28 -10.05
N GLY A 142 18.54 2.50 -10.41
CA GLY A 142 17.74 3.37 -11.27
C GLY A 142 16.57 4.05 -10.54
N SER A 143 16.66 4.27 -9.24
CA SER A 143 15.59 4.94 -8.50
C SER A 143 15.56 6.45 -8.78
N GLY A 144 14.34 7.02 -8.84
CA GLY A 144 14.13 8.46 -8.88
C GLY A 144 14.41 9.16 -7.54
N ILE A 145 13.92 10.40 -7.40
CA ILE A 145 14.13 11.24 -6.22
C ILE A 145 13.70 10.58 -4.90
N MET A 146 12.65 9.77 -4.93
CA MET A 146 12.15 9.05 -3.76
C MET A 146 13.17 8.07 -3.20
N GLY A 147 13.90 7.36 -4.07
CA GLY A 147 14.95 6.45 -3.66
C GLY A 147 16.29 7.15 -3.43
N ALA A 148 16.65 8.16 -4.24
CA ALA A 148 17.89 8.93 -4.10
C ALA A 148 17.96 9.68 -2.75
N ALA A 149 16.82 10.12 -2.21
CA ALA A 149 16.73 10.71 -0.87
C ALA A 149 16.94 9.73 0.29
N ALA A 150 17.23 8.46 -0.01
CA ALA A 150 17.59 7.39 0.90
C ALA A 150 16.64 7.24 2.12
N MET A 151 17.17 7.17 3.35
CA MET A 151 16.38 6.84 4.53
C MET A 151 15.58 8.05 5.05
N LYS A 152 14.36 7.78 5.54
CA LYS A 152 13.55 8.75 6.29
C LYS A 152 13.96 8.75 7.76
N TRP A 153 13.85 9.89 8.42
CA TRP A 153 14.02 10.01 9.88
C TRP A 153 13.04 9.13 10.65
N LYS A 154 11.81 9.06 10.15
CA LYS A 154 10.73 8.23 10.68
C LYS A 154 10.04 7.49 9.55
N ASN A 155 9.78 6.20 9.77
CA ASN A 155 9.01 5.36 8.86
C ASN A 155 8.11 4.42 9.68
N GLY A 156 6.82 4.74 9.76
CA GLY A 156 5.92 4.10 10.71
C GLY A 156 6.42 4.27 12.15
N TYR A 157 6.66 3.17 12.83
CA TYR A 157 7.19 3.16 14.20
C TYR A 157 8.72 3.16 14.29
N ILE A 158 9.42 3.07 13.16
CA ILE A 158 10.89 3.05 13.13
C ILE A 158 11.40 4.49 13.08
N VAL A 159 12.30 4.84 14.02
CA VAL A 159 12.96 6.14 14.09
C VAL A 159 14.48 6.01 14.04
N ARG A 160 15.16 7.02 13.46
CA ARG A 160 16.61 7.03 13.23
C ARG A 160 17.25 8.31 13.78
N PRO A 161 17.47 8.40 15.09
CA PRO A 161 17.94 9.66 15.71
C PRO A 161 19.34 10.07 15.28
N MET A 162 20.18 9.14 14.77
CA MET A 162 21.56 9.36 14.38
C MET A 162 21.78 9.57 12.87
N LEU A 163 20.72 9.75 12.08
CA LEU A 163 20.78 9.71 10.62
C LEU A 163 21.70 10.76 9.95
N ASN A 164 22.07 11.84 10.65
CA ASN A 164 23.03 12.86 10.19
C ASN A 164 24.39 12.78 10.90
N VAL A 165 24.61 11.77 11.75
CA VAL A 165 25.83 11.59 12.52
C VAL A 165 26.78 10.67 11.74
N SER A 166 28.08 11.01 11.64
CA SER A 166 29.07 10.14 11.00
C SER A 166 29.53 9.00 11.93
N ARG A 167 29.95 7.89 11.35
CA ARG A 167 30.54 6.78 12.07
C ARG A 167 31.72 7.21 12.94
N ASN A 168 32.60 8.08 12.41
CA ASN A 168 33.72 8.62 13.16
C ASN A 168 33.31 9.38 14.44
N ASN A 169 32.20 10.14 14.40
CA ASN A 169 31.67 10.82 15.58
C ASN A 169 31.13 9.86 16.62
N ILE A 170 30.55 8.74 16.19
CA ILE A 170 30.05 7.67 17.06
C ILE A 170 31.23 7.01 17.79
N GLU A 171 32.25 6.60 17.07
CA GLU A 171 33.44 5.95 17.63
C GLU A 171 34.21 6.88 18.57
N ALA A 172 34.37 8.16 18.19
CA ALA A 172 34.97 9.18 19.06
C ALA A 172 34.21 9.39 20.37
N TYR A 173 32.86 9.33 20.31
CA TYR A 173 32.01 9.41 21.51
C TYR A 173 32.24 8.22 22.44
N LEU A 174 32.17 6.99 21.91
CA LEU A 174 32.36 5.76 22.69
C LEU A 174 33.77 5.72 23.33
N SER A 175 34.83 6.03 22.56
CA SER A 175 36.20 6.09 23.06
C SER A 175 36.36 7.10 24.19
N LYS A 176 35.81 8.31 24.05
CA LYS A 176 35.86 9.37 25.07
C LYS A 176 35.10 9.01 26.35
N GLN A 177 34.04 8.23 26.23
CA GLN A 177 33.24 7.76 27.37
C GLN A 177 33.74 6.44 27.96
N HIS A 178 34.81 5.83 27.35
CA HIS A 178 35.32 4.51 27.72
C HIS A 178 34.28 3.40 27.67
N ILE A 179 33.38 3.47 26.67
CA ILE A 179 32.31 2.49 26.47
C ILE A 179 32.81 1.41 25.51
N GLU A 180 32.79 0.16 25.94
CA GLU A 180 33.14 -1.00 25.14
C GLU A 180 32.00 -1.43 24.22
N TYR A 181 32.31 -1.99 23.07
CA TYR A 181 31.36 -2.54 22.11
C TYR A 181 31.94 -3.73 21.35
N VAL A 182 31.09 -4.53 20.75
CA VAL A 182 31.52 -5.70 19.96
C VAL A 182 31.79 -5.29 18.52
N VAL A 183 32.90 -5.80 17.97
CA VAL A 183 33.21 -5.66 16.53
C VAL A 183 32.75 -6.91 15.83
N ASP A 184 31.83 -6.76 14.87
CA ASP A 184 31.30 -7.84 14.05
C ASP A 184 32.30 -8.18 12.94
N SER A 185 32.83 -9.42 12.96
CA SER A 185 33.81 -9.91 11.98
C SER A 185 33.28 -9.93 10.55
N THR A 186 31.99 -10.11 10.34
CA THR A 186 31.32 -10.13 9.02
C THR A 186 31.26 -8.78 8.32
N ASN A 187 31.52 -7.68 9.02
CA ASN A 187 31.64 -6.35 8.42
C ASN A 187 32.82 -6.22 7.45
N LEU A 188 33.81 -7.12 7.55
CA LEU A 188 34.98 -7.16 6.69
C LEU A 188 34.78 -8.02 5.42
N GLU A 189 33.69 -8.78 5.33
CA GLU A 189 33.37 -9.62 4.18
C GLU A 189 32.71 -8.80 3.08
N ASN A 190 33.18 -8.95 1.83
CA ASN A 190 32.67 -8.16 0.67
C ASN A 190 31.63 -8.90 -0.16
N ASP A 191 31.04 -9.95 0.35
CA ASP A 191 30.03 -10.76 -0.36
C ASP A 191 28.73 -10.02 -0.64
N PHE A 192 28.45 -8.95 0.11
CA PHE A 192 27.26 -8.14 -0.06
C PHE A 192 27.55 -6.80 -0.77
N LYS A 193 26.68 -6.39 -1.67
CA LYS A 193 26.79 -5.13 -2.42
C LYS A 193 27.05 -3.91 -1.52
N ARG A 194 26.50 -3.90 -0.31
CA ARG A 194 26.66 -2.84 0.66
C ARG A 194 28.06 -2.82 1.26
N ASN A 195 28.59 -3.97 1.64
CA ASN A 195 29.94 -4.09 2.16
C ASN A 195 31.00 -3.72 1.10
N LYS A 196 30.79 -4.14 -0.16
CA LYS A 196 31.64 -3.73 -1.27
C LYS A 196 31.64 -2.21 -1.47
N LEU A 197 30.49 -1.57 -1.37
CA LEU A 197 30.39 -0.11 -1.46
C LEU A 197 31.15 0.56 -0.31
N ARG A 198 30.97 0.08 0.93
CA ARG A 198 31.60 0.60 2.15
C ARG A 198 33.11 0.39 2.17
N ASN A 199 33.59 -0.79 1.80
CA ASN A 199 34.96 -1.19 2.00
C ASN A 199 35.88 -0.88 0.79
N GLU A 200 35.31 -0.79 -0.42
CA GLU A 200 36.12 -0.62 -1.64
C GLU A 200 35.77 0.74 -2.34
N VAL A 201 34.53 1.02 -2.61
CA VAL A 201 34.13 2.12 -3.50
C VAL A 201 34.22 3.48 -2.78
N ILE A 202 33.57 3.62 -1.62
CA ILE A 202 33.58 4.87 -0.87
C ILE A 202 35.00 5.28 -0.44
N PRO A 203 35.89 4.39 0.07
CA PRO A 203 37.24 4.77 0.40
C PRO A 203 38.03 5.31 -0.78
N VAL A 204 37.96 4.69 -1.96
CA VAL A 204 38.61 5.19 -3.19
C VAL A 204 38.08 6.55 -3.59
N LEU A 205 36.77 6.78 -3.47
CA LEU A 205 36.15 8.08 -3.74
C LEU A 205 36.68 9.16 -2.79
N LEU A 206 36.77 8.86 -1.49
CA LEU A 206 37.26 9.81 -0.48
C LEU A 206 38.76 10.08 -0.59
N GLN A 207 39.54 9.09 -1.03
CA GLN A 207 40.97 9.29 -1.34
C GLN A 207 41.15 10.25 -2.51
N SER A 208 40.30 10.14 -3.55
CA SER A 208 40.37 10.98 -4.74
C SER A 208 39.78 12.37 -4.53
N PHE A 209 38.79 12.47 -3.68
CA PHE A 209 38.04 13.70 -3.40
C PHE A 209 37.83 13.85 -1.87
N PRO A 210 38.79 14.43 -1.11
CA PRO A 210 38.73 14.48 0.35
C PRO A 210 37.48 15.13 0.95
N ASP A 211 36.86 16.09 0.23
CA ASP A 211 35.65 16.77 0.67
C ASP A 211 34.36 16.01 0.33
N ALA A 212 34.44 14.91 -0.39
CA ALA A 212 33.28 14.20 -0.93
C ALA A 212 32.31 13.74 0.19
N ASP A 213 32.80 13.31 1.34
CA ASP A 213 31.96 12.91 2.48
C ASP A 213 30.99 14.03 2.90
N SER A 214 31.54 15.24 3.10
CA SER A 214 30.75 16.40 3.50
C SER A 214 29.81 16.85 2.39
N MET A 215 30.24 16.79 1.13
CA MET A 215 29.45 17.18 -0.02
C MET A 215 28.30 16.18 -0.32
N MET A 216 28.55 14.88 -0.16
CA MET A 216 27.51 13.87 -0.26
C MET A 216 26.45 14.01 0.83
N ALA A 217 26.89 14.25 2.08
CA ALA A 217 25.96 14.51 3.19
C ALA A 217 25.07 15.73 2.93
N LYS A 218 25.66 16.84 2.42
CA LYS A 218 24.95 18.05 2.06
C LYS A 218 23.97 17.80 0.92
N SER A 219 24.39 17.10 -0.13
CA SER A 219 23.53 16.76 -1.26
C SER A 219 22.36 15.87 -0.84
N LEU A 220 22.61 14.92 0.05
CA LEU A 220 21.55 14.06 0.60
C LEU A 220 20.53 14.85 1.42
N GLY A 221 20.98 15.89 2.16
CA GLY A 221 20.09 16.83 2.83
C GLY A 221 19.14 17.52 1.84
N TYR A 222 19.67 18.08 0.75
CA TYR A 222 18.85 18.70 -0.29
C TYR A 222 17.90 17.70 -0.98
N LEU A 223 18.35 16.47 -1.24
CA LEU A 223 17.46 15.44 -1.80
C LEU A 223 16.30 15.11 -0.87
N LYS A 224 16.52 15.09 0.44
CA LYS A 224 15.45 14.88 1.43
C LYS A 224 14.44 16.03 1.42
N GLU A 225 14.90 17.28 1.40
CA GLU A 225 14.01 18.44 1.27
C GLU A 225 13.22 18.41 -0.04
N ASN A 226 13.89 18.12 -1.16
CA ASN A 226 13.24 17.99 -2.47
C ASN A 226 12.20 16.87 -2.49
N ARG A 227 12.44 15.76 -1.78
CA ARG A 227 11.45 14.68 -1.63
C ARG A 227 10.18 15.18 -0.95
N GLU A 228 10.28 15.98 0.09
CA GLU A 228 9.11 16.54 0.78
C GLU A 228 8.30 17.46 -0.15
N ILE A 229 8.99 18.32 -0.93
CA ILE A 229 8.36 19.18 -1.95
C ILE A 229 7.67 18.32 -3.01
N TYR A 230 8.36 17.28 -3.50
CA TYR A 230 7.82 16.36 -4.50
C TYR A 230 6.58 15.63 -3.97
N GLN A 231 6.63 15.07 -2.75
CA GLN A 231 5.49 14.39 -2.14
C GLN A 231 4.29 15.32 -1.95
N TYR A 232 4.54 16.56 -1.53
CA TYR A 232 3.49 17.58 -1.42
C TYR A 232 2.84 17.85 -2.78
N ALA A 233 3.65 18.08 -3.84
CA ALA A 233 3.15 18.33 -5.18
C ALA A 233 2.32 17.14 -5.71
N ILE A 234 2.78 15.90 -5.52
CA ILE A 234 2.04 14.69 -5.89
C ILE A 234 0.71 14.60 -5.14
N ALA A 235 0.71 14.83 -3.83
CA ALA A 235 -0.50 14.77 -3.02
C ALA A 235 -1.54 15.83 -3.44
N GLN A 236 -1.12 17.03 -3.83
CA GLN A 236 -2.02 18.05 -4.38
C GLN A 236 -2.56 17.63 -5.76
N ALA A 237 -1.69 17.11 -6.62
CA ALA A 237 -2.10 16.62 -7.92
C ALA A 237 -3.09 15.44 -7.82
N GLN A 238 -2.87 14.49 -6.91
CA GLN A 238 -3.82 13.41 -6.67
C GLN A 238 -5.21 13.94 -6.29
N LYS A 239 -5.30 14.92 -5.40
CA LYS A 239 -6.59 15.53 -5.03
C LYS A 239 -7.29 16.21 -6.22
N GLN A 240 -6.52 16.74 -7.17
CA GLN A 240 -7.05 17.43 -8.35
C GLN A 240 -7.48 16.45 -9.45
N TYR A 241 -6.73 15.36 -9.66
CA TYR A 241 -6.87 14.49 -10.81
C TYR A 241 -7.42 13.09 -10.48
N GLN A 242 -7.63 12.76 -9.22
CA GLN A 242 -8.21 11.48 -8.79
C GLN A 242 -9.48 11.71 -7.97
N ILE A 243 -10.58 11.06 -8.36
CA ILE A 243 -11.88 11.09 -7.70
C ILE A 243 -12.26 9.64 -7.37
N GLY A 244 -12.06 9.23 -6.12
CA GLY A 244 -12.21 7.83 -5.74
C GLY A 244 -11.29 6.92 -6.56
N ASN A 245 -11.87 5.96 -7.25
CA ASN A 245 -11.14 5.02 -8.11
C ASN A 245 -10.96 5.52 -9.57
N THR A 246 -11.42 6.72 -9.87
CA THR A 246 -11.33 7.30 -11.22
C THR A 246 -10.21 8.33 -11.29
N ILE A 247 -9.31 8.18 -12.27
CA ILE A 247 -8.18 9.08 -12.55
C ILE A 247 -8.48 9.82 -13.86
N LEU A 248 -8.35 11.14 -13.87
CA LEU A 248 -8.61 12.01 -15.04
C LEU A 248 -7.44 11.97 -16.01
N LEU A 249 -7.27 10.85 -16.72
CA LEU A 249 -6.10 10.53 -17.55
C LEU A 249 -5.79 11.60 -18.57
N SER A 250 -6.78 12.00 -19.39
CA SER A 250 -6.58 13.00 -20.45
C SER A 250 -6.19 14.35 -19.88
N LYS A 251 -6.74 14.75 -18.74
CA LYS A 251 -6.33 15.98 -18.05
C LYS A 251 -4.91 15.92 -17.53
N ILE A 252 -4.51 14.80 -16.93
CA ILE A 252 -3.12 14.62 -16.47
C ILE A 252 -2.15 14.78 -17.64
N ILE A 253 -2.44 14.13 -18.77
CA ILE A 253 -1.57 14.19 -19.96
C ILE A 253 -1.50 15.60 -20.54
N ALA A 254 -2.61 16.34 -20.55
CA ALA A 254 -2.67 17.66 -21.15
C ALA A 254 -2.13 18.79 -20.26
N GLU A 255 -2.31 18.70 -18.95
CA GLU A 255 -2.11 19.82 -18.02
C GLU A 255 -0.92 19.62 -17.06
N TYR A 256 -0.60 18.36 -16.68
CA TYR A 256 0.44 18.12 -15.69
C TYR A 256 1.85 18.08 -16.30
N PRO A 257 2.85 18.76 -15.72
CA PRO A 257 4.19 18.89 -16.34
C PRO A 257 4.91 17.55 -16.53
N ALA A 258 4.61 16.55 -15.69
CA ALA A 258 5.26 15.25 -15.71
C ALA A 258 4.21 14.12 -15.56
N PRO A 259 3.35 13.89 -16.58
CA PRO A 259 2.23 12.95 -16.49
C PRO A 259 2.66 11.53 -16.12
N LYS A 260 3.78 11.04 -16.67
CA LYS A 260 4.33 9.71 -16.36
C LYS A 260 4.69 9.59 -14.88
N ALA A 261 5.33 10.61 -14.30
CA ALA A 261 5.71 10.60 -12.89
C ALA A 261 4.47 10.59 -11.98
N LEU A 262 3.47 11.42 -12.27
CA LEU A 262 2.23 11.47 -11.49
C LEU A 262 1.47 10.14 -11.57
N LEU A 263 1.29 9.58 -12.76
CA LEU A 263 0.61 8.29 -12.93
C LEU A 263 1.37 7.16 -12.24
N HIS A 264 2.70 7.18 -12.27
CA HIS A 264 3.51 6.22 -11.54
C HIS A 264 3.26 6.31 -10.02
N GLU A 265 3.28 7.50 -9.44
CA GLU A 265 3.03 7.67 -7.99
C GLU A 265 1.59 7.29 -7.59
N ILE A 266 0.62 7.49 -8.47
CA ILE A 266 -0.78 7.07 -8.22
C ILE A 266 -0.92 5.55 -8.31
N LEU A 267 -0.29 4.89 -9.28
CA LEU A 267 -0.57 3.48 -9.62
C LEU A 267 0.45 2.49 -9.05
N ALA A 268 1.69 2.91 -8.72
CA ALA A 268 2.69 2.04 -8.12
C ALA A 268 2.25 1.38 -6.80
N PRO A 269 1.49 2.04 -5.89
CA PRO A 269 0.95 1.40 -4.70
C PRO A 269 0.02 0.22 -4.99
N TYR A 270 -0.56 0.16 -6.20
CA TYR A 270 -1.42 -0.91 -6.68
C TYR A 270 -0.68 -1.95 -7.52
N GLY A 271 0.66 -1.88 -7.56
CA GLY A 271 1.53 -2.88 -8.21
C GLY A 271 1.75 -2.67 -9.71
N PHE A 272 1.40 -1.51 -10.27
CA PHE A 272 1.70 -1.20 -11.68
C PHE A 272 3.13 -0.70 -11.83
N ASN A 273 3.85 -1.22 -12.84
CA ASN A 273 5.24 -0.87 -13.11
C ASN A 273 5.39 0.24 -14.17
N SER A 274 6.62 0.74 -14.33
CA SER A 274 6.91 1.86 -15.25
C SER A 274 6.60 1.57 -16.73
N HIS A 275 6.70 0.32 -17.19
CA HIS A 275 6.33 -0.05 -18.56
C HIS A 275 4.82 0.03 -18.76
N GLN A 276 4.06 -0.51 -17.80
CA GLN A 276 2.59 -0.40 -17.87
C GLN A 276 2.11 1.05 -17.83
N ILE A 277 2.78 1.94 -17.10
CA ILE A 277 2.46 3.38 -17.10
C ILE A 277 2.72 4.00 -18.50
N GLU A 278 3.81 3.62 -19.18
CA GLU A 278 4.05 4.04 -20.55
C GLU A 278 2.98 3.55 -21.51
N ASP A 279 2.59 2.29 -21.42
CA ASP A 279 1.54 1.69 -22.23
C ASP A 279 0.18 2.38 -21.99
N ILE A 280 -0.17 2.68 -20.75
CA ILE A 280 -1.38 3.45 -20.39
C ILE A 280 -1.38 4.82 -21.08
N ILE A 281 -0.25 5.53 -21.04
CA ILE A 281 -0.14 6.85 -21.68
C ILE A 281 -0.27 6.73 -23.21
N ASN A 282 0.38 5.73 -23.81
CA ASN A 282 0.35 5.50 -25.25
C ASN A 282 -1.06 5.15 -25.75
N CYS A 283 -1.83 4.40 -24.96
CA CYS A 283 -3.20 4.00 -25.29
C CYS A 283 -4.27 4.97 -24.75
N ALA A 284 -3.91 6.13 -24.22
CA ALA A 284 -4.83 7.03 -23.50
C ALA A 284 -6.06 7.49 -24.32
N ASN A 285 -5.94 7.49 -25.65
CA ASN A 285 -7.05 7.85 -26.57
C ASN A 285 -7.88 6.64 -27.03
N GLU A 286 -7.54 5.44 -26.58
CA GLU A 286 -8.16 4.19 -27.01
C GLU A 286 -8.92 3.56 -25.84
N SER A 287 -10.24 3.79 -25.79
CA SER A 287 -11.09 3.21 -24.74
C SER A 287 -11.16 1.69 -24.85
N GLY A 288 -11.18 1.02 -23.70
CA GLY A 288 -11.37 -0.43 -23.64
C GLY A 288 -10.10 -1.22 -23.35
N HIS A 289 -8.94 -0.59 -23.26
CA HIS A 289 -7.71 -1.24 -22.83
C HIS A 289 -7.73 -1.53 -21.33
N LEU A 290 -7.22 -2.72 -20.98
CA LEU A 290 -7.12 -3.22 -19.60
C LEU A 290 -5.65 -3.50 -19.29
N PHE A 291 -5.20 -3.08 -18.13
CA PHE A 291 -3.87 -3.38 -17.60
C PHE A 291 -4.03 -4.03 -16.22
N TYR A 292 -3.26 -5.07 -15.97
CA TYR A 292 -3.38 -5.88 -14.76
C TYR A 292 -2.11 -5.81 -13.93
N SER A 293 -2.25 -5.66 -12.62
CA SER A 293 -1.24 -5.97 -11.62
C SER A 293 -1.61 -7.29 -10.91
N GLU A 294 -0.94 -7.65 -9.85
CA GLU A 294 -1.24 -8.88 -9.10
C GLU A 294 -2.68 -8.89 -8.53
N ASN A 295 -3.13 -7.75 -7.98
CA ASN A 295 -4.42 -7.66 -7.27
C ASN A 295 -5.37 -6.62 -7.86
N TYR A 296 -4.94 -5.83 -8.84
CA TYR A 296 -5.72 -4.73 -9.40
C TYR A 296 -5.75 -4.73 -10.92
N VAL A 297 -6.79 -4.14 -11.46
CA VAL A 297 -6.95 -3.86 -12.89
C VAL A 297 -7.26 -2.38 -13.07
N VAL A 298 -6.71 -1.78 -14.12
CA VAL A 298 -7.11 -0.45 -14.58
C VAL A 298 -7.69 -0.55 -15.99
N ALA A 299 -8.76 0.18 -16.24
CA ALA A 299 -9.45 0.25 -17.53
C ALA A 299 -9.41 1.67 -18.08
N ILE A 300 -9.01 1.84 -19.35
CA ILE A 300 -9.14 3.13 -20.03
C ILE A 300 -10.59 3.29 -20.49
N ASN A 301 -11.23 4.34 -20.01
CA ASN A 301 -12.59 4.72 -20.38
C ASN A 301 -12.62 6.17 -20.88
N ARG A 302 -12.53 6.38 -22.20
CA ARG A 302 -12.50 7.72 -22.84
C ARG A 302 -11.37 8.60 -22.28
N GLU A 303 -11.72 9.54 -21.41
CA GLU A 303 -10.79 10.54 -20.84
C GLU A 303 -10.27 10.13 -19.46
N THR A 304 -10.73 8.99 -18.93
CA THR A 304 -10.43 8.52 -17.58
C THR A 304 -9.77 7.17 -17.55
N LEU A 305 -9.08 6.90 -16.46
CA LEU A 305 -8.57 5.59 -16.09
C LEU A 305 -9.29 5.15 -14.81
N GLU A 306 -9.91 3.99 -14.84
CA GLU A 306 -10.68 3.45 -13.72
C GLU A 306 -9.92 2.29 -13.09
N LEU A 307 -9.74 2.34 -11.77
CA LEU A 307 -9.05 1.34 -10.95
C LEU A 307 -10.08 0.43 -10.26
N SER A 308 -9.86 -0.88 -10.28
CA SER A 308 -10.67 -1.86 -9.55
C SER A 308 -9.81 -2.99 -9.01
N GLU A 309 -10.26 -3.64 -7.95
CA GLU A 309 -9.67 -4.92 -7.52
C GLU A 309 -10.02 -6.02 -8.53
N ILE A 310 -9.08 -6.92 -8.79
CA ILE A 310 -9.28 -8.05 -9.73
C ILE A 310 -10.46 -8.91 -9.29
N ASN A 311 -10.59 -9.21 -8.01
CA ASN A 311 -11.68 -10.04 -7.49
C ASN A 311 -13.07 -9.43 -7.73
N SER A 312 -13.16 -8.10 -7.74
CA SER A 312 -14.41 -7.38 -8.07
C SER A 312 -14.63 -7.25 -9.58
N PHE A 313 -13.58 -7.39 -10.38
CA PHE A 313 -13.63 -7.28 -11.83
C PHE A 313 -13.86 -8.62 -12.52
N ILE A 314 -13.31 -9.72 -12.00
CA ILE A 314 -13.51 -11.07 -12.55
C ILE A 314 -14.94 -11.51 -12.21
N ARG A 315 -15.75 -11.68 -13.25
CA ARG A 315 -17.11 -12.23 -13.11
C ARG A 315 -17.04 -13.69 -12.74
N THR A 316 -17.90 -14.09 -11.83
CA THR A 316 -18.28 -15.49 -11.71
C THR A 316 -19.45 -15.75 -12.66
N ASP A 317 -19.45 -16.91 -13.33
CA ASP A 317 -20.59 -17.35 -14.14
C ASP A 317 -21.75 -17.90 -13.28
N ASP A 318 -21.76 -17.53 -12.01
CA ASP A 318 -22.74 -17.99 -11.04
C ASP A 318 -24.14 -17.48 -11.38
N GLU A 319 -25.10 -18.38 -11.29
CA GLU A 319 -26.52 -18.11 -11.39
C GLU A 319 -27.15 -18.32 -10.02
N TYR A 320 -27.85 -17.29 -9.55
CA TYR A 320 -28.55 -17.34 -8.28
C TYR A 320 -30.05 -17.44 -8.54
N GLU A 321 -30.63 -18.60 -8.21
CA GLU A 321 -32.09 -18.74 -8.19
C GLU A 321 -32.63 -18.01 -6.96
N ILE A 322 -33.53 -17.09 -7.17
CA ILE A 322 -34.06 -16.19 -6.13
C ILE A 322 -35.58 -16.30 -6.05
N ASP A 323 -36.11 -16.13 -4.84
CA ASP A 323 -37.55 -16.04 -4.58
C ASP A 323 -37.97 -14.57 -4.38
N LEU A 324 -38.66 -14.03 -5.34
CA LEU A 324 -39.18 -12.64 -5.29
C LEU A 324 -40.52 -12.50 -4.53
N SER A 325 -40.98 -13.55 -3.84
CA SER A 325 -42.11 -13.41 -2.89
C SER A 325 -41.73 -12.65 -1.62
N GLN A 326 -40.42 -12.51 -1.37
CA GLN A 326 -39.83 -11.80 -0.24
C GLN A 326 -38.57 -11.01 -0.68
N ALA A 327 -38.08 -10.14 0.22
CA ALA A 327 -36.82 -9.44 -0.04
C ALA A 327 -35.64 -10.40 -0.19
N VAL A 328 -34.74 -10.12 -1.17
CA VAL A 328 -33.53 -10.89 -1.46
C VAL A 328 -32.34 -10.11 -0.93
N THR A 329 -31.41 -10.80 -0.23
CA THR A 329 -30.22 -10.17 0.32
C THR A 329 -28.92 -10.63 -0.36
N THR A 330 -28.94 -11.70 -1.13
CA THR A 330 -27.77 -12.30 -1.79
C THR A 330 -28.13 -12.68 -3.23
N PRO A 331 -27.31 -12.38 -4.24
CA PRO A 331 -26.00 -11.70 -4.19
C PRO A 331 -26.08 -10.17 -4.07
N ILE A 332 -27.24 -9.57 -4.30
CA ILE A 332 -27.51 -8.14 -4.10
C ILE A 332 -28.82 -7.95 -3.34
N ASN A 333 -28.97 -6.81 -2.67
CA ASN A 333 -30.20 -6.49 -1.96
C ASN A 333 -31.29 -6.07 -2.93
N LEU A 334 -32.42 -6.81 -2.94
CA LEU A 334 -33.62 -6.49 -3.69
C LEU A 334 -34.80 -6.43 -2.72
N ASP A 335 -35.36 -5.25 -2.55
CA ASP A 335 -36.64 -5.06 -1.85
C ASP A 335 -37.80 -5.24 -2.79
N VAL A 336 -38.83 -5.94 -2.36
CA VAL A 336 -40.05 -6.17 -3.14
C VAL A 336 -41.28 -5.59 -2.45
N SER A 337 -42.17 -5.02 -3.24
CA SER A 337 -43.43 -4.45 -2.74
C SER A 337 -44.52 -4.43 -3.81
N PHE A 338 -45.75 -4.11 -3.40
CA PHE A 338 -46.84 -3.97 -4.29
C PHE A 338 -47.49 -2.57 -4.17
N ILE A 339 -47.88 -2.02 -5.30
CA ILE A 339 -48.57 -0.70 -5.38
C ILE A 339 -49.89 -0.85 -6.10
N ASN A 340 -50.90 -0.13 -5.61
CA ASN A 340 -52.18 -0.03 -6.31
C ASN A 340 -52.00 0.86 -7.56
N PRO A 341 -52.49 0.47 -8.75
CA PRO A 341 -52.39 1.29 -9.96
C PRO A 341 -52.93 2.72 -9.82
N LYS A 342 -53.90 2.93 -8.92
CA LYS A 342 -54.46 4.27 -8.65
C LYS A 342 -53.51 5.22 -7.94
N GLU A 343 -52.51 4.66 -7.24
CA GLU A 343 -51.47 5.38 -6.46
C GLU A 343 -50.15 5.39 -7.19
N PHE A 344 -50.09 4.86 -8.41
CA PHE A 344 -48.87 4.66 -9.16
C PHE A 344 -48.28 5.98 -9.66
N ALA A 345 -47.12 6.32 -9.10
CA ALA A 345 -46.28 7.43 -9.56
C ALA A 345 -44.87 6.87 -9.85
N PRO A 346 -44.52 6.65 -11.12
CA PRO A 346 -43.21 6.05 -11.45
C PRO A 346 -42.06 6.95 -11.06
N SER A 347 -41.05 6.40 -10.35
CA SER A 347 -39.80 7.07 -10.09
C SER A 347 -38.96 7.13 -11.36
N LYS A 348 -38.10 8.16 -11.47
CA LYS A 348 -37.07 8.26 -12.51
C LYS A 348 -35.81 7.42 -12.19
N SER A 349 -35.73 6.86 -10.97
CA SER A 349 -34.59 6.04 -10.58
C SER A 349 -34.55 4.73 -11.37
N THR A 350 -33.40 4.40 -11.93
CA THR A 350 -33.18 3.14 -12.65
C THR A 350 -32.98 1.95 -11.70
N ASN A 351 -32.80 2.23 -10.41
CA ASN A 351 -32.69 1.21 -9.36
C ASN A 351 -34.06 0.66 -8.92
N ILE A 352 -35.15 1.14 -9.56
CA ILE A 352 -36.53 0.68 -9.29
C ILE A 352 -37.15 0.20 -10.58
N ALA A 353 -37.58 -1.06 -10.60
CA ALA A 353 -38.32 -1.63 -11.70
C ALA A 353 -39.78 -1.88 -11.31
N TYR A 354 -40.69 -1.61 -12.25
CA TYR A 354 -42.12 -1.74 -12.08
C TYR A 354 -42.68 -2.74 -13.10
N PHE A 355 -43.39 -3.75 -12.61
CA PHE A 355 -43.95 -4.83 -13.43
C PHE A 355 -45.44 -5.01 -13.12
N ASP A 356 -46.19 -5.55 -14.07
CA ASP A 356 -47.50 -6.14 -13.79
C ASP A 356 -47.32 -7.36 -12.85
N ALA A 357 -48.13 -7.46 -11.80
CA ALA A 357 -48.04 -8.56 -10.82
C ALA A 357 -48.22 -9.95 -11.44
N LYS A 358 -48.68 -10.05 -12.68
CA LYS A 358 -48.66 -11.28 -13.48
C LYS A 358 -47.30 -11.90 -13.69
N ILE A 359 -46.22 -11.13 -13.48
CA ILE A 359 -44.87 -11.63 -13.51
C ILE A 359 -44.62 -12.74 -12.47
N LEU A 360 -45.45 -12.82 -11.43
CA LEU A 360 -45.37 -13.84 -10.38
C LEU A 360 -46.29 -15.03 -10.62
N GLU A 361 -47.18 -14.98 -11.65
CA GLU A 361 -48.10 -16.06 -11.97
C GLU A 361 -47.37 -17.26 -12.62
N GLU A 362 -47.95 -18.45 -12.52
CA GLU A 362 -47.43 -19.72 -13.11
C GLU A 362 -46.13 -20.25 -12.45
N ASN A 363 -45.88 -19.87 -11.20
CA ASN A 363 -44.68 -20.31 -10.44
C ASN A 363 -43.33 -20.13 -11.20
N PRO A 364 -43.01 -18.88 -11.61
CA PRO A 364 -41.89 -18.60 -12.46
C PRO A 364 -40.55 -18.83 -11.75
N ARG A 365 -39.56 -19.21 -12.51
CA ARG A 365 -38.18 -19.29 -12.04
C ARG A 365 -37.48 -17.96 -12.27
N PHE A 366 -36.98 -17.32 -11.19
CA PHE A 366 -36.18 -16.11 -11.28
C PHE A 366 -34.71 -16.42 -11.08
N ILE A 367 -33.86 -15.90 -11.98
CA ILE A 367 -32.39 -16.03 -11.91
C ILE A 367 -31.78 -14.65 -11.89
N LEU A 368 -30.85 -14.43 -10.95
CA LEU A 368 -29.99 -13.27 -10.87
C LEU A 368 -28.57 -13.71 -11.25
N ARG A 369 -28.02 -13.11 -12.30
CA ARG A 369 -26.67 -13.41 -12.81
C ARG A 369 -26.00 -12.19 -13.42
N HIS A 370 -24.72 -12.24 -13.68
CA HIS A 370 -24.07 -11.25 -14.53
C HIS A 370 -24.48 -11.42 -16.00
N TRP A 371 -24.40 -10.32 -16.78
CA TRP A 371 -24.71 -10.36 -18.21
C TRP A 371 -23.66 -11.19 -18.97
N ARG A 372 -24.06 -11.76 -20.11
CA ARG A 372 -23.20 -12.57 -20.99
C ARG A 372 -23.19 -11.97 -22.39
N GLU A 373 -22.09 -12.26 -23.12
CA GLU A 373 -22.05 -11.89 -24.53
C GLU A 373 -23.16 -12.61 -25.29
N GLY A 374 -23.88 -11.86 -26.13
CA GLY A 374 -25.05 -12.39 -26.82
C GLY A 374 -26.38 -12.14 -26.13
N ASP A 375 -26.42 -11.69 -24.89
CA ASP A 375 -27.66 -11.35 -24.18
C ASP A 375 -28.46 -10.27 -24.90
N HIS A 376 -29.77 -10.49 -25.00
CA HIS A 376 -30.73 -9.57 -25.62
C HIS A 376 -31.89 -9.29 -24.68
N MET A 377 -32.36 -8.09 -24.66
CA MET A 377 -33.62 -7.75 -23.97
C MET A 377 -34.53 -6.90 -24.86
N ALA A 378 -35.81 -6.84 -24.52
CA ALA A 378 -36.78 -5.95 -25.12
C ALA A 378 -36.96 -4.71 -24.22
N PRO A 379 -36.22 -3.59 -24.44
CA PRO A 379 -36.22 -2.49 -23.51
C PRO A 379 -37.57 -1.77 -23.45
N PHE A 380 -38.00 -1.37 -22.25
CA PHE A 380 -39.22 -0.56 -22.10
C PHE A 380 -39.12 0.73 -22.92
N GLY A 381 -40.20 1.05 -23.67
CA GLY A 381 -40.30 2.26 -24.51
C GLY A 381 -39.61 2.14 -25.88
N LEU A 382 -39.15 0.95 -26.28
CA LEU A 382 -38.56 0.72 -27.62
C LEU A 382 -39.27 -0.47 -28.30
N ASN A 383 -39.36 -0.46 -29.64
CA ASN A 383 -39.81 -1.59 -30.42
C ASN A 383 -38.65 -2.54 -30.73
N GLY A 384 -38.92 -3.87 -30.62
CA GLY A 384 -37.96 -4.91 -30.90
C GLY A 384 -37.08 -5.28 -29.71
N THR A 385 -36.04 -6.07 -29.96
CA THR A 385 -35.01 -6.50 -29.02
C THR A 385 -33.69 -5.83 -29.33
N LYS A 386 -32.87 -5.58 -28.32
CA LYS A 386 -31.51 -5.04 -28.44
C LYS A 386 -30.51 -5.90 -27.68
N LYS A 387 -29.29 -6.00 -28.20
CA LYS A 387 -28.17 -6.57 -27.44
C LYS A 387 -27.91 -5.74 -26.19
N LEU A 388 -27.62 -6.39 -25.07
CA LEU A 388 -27.25 -5.69 -23.84
C LEU A 388 -25.98 -4.86 -24.02
N SER A 389 -25.00 -5.36 -24.78
CA SER A 389 -23.80 -4.62 -25.14
C SER A 389 -24.08 -3.26 -25.78
N ASP A 390 -25.11 -3.18 -26.65
CA ASP A 390 -25.51 -1.92 -27.30
C ASP A 390 -26.21 -0.98 -26.29
N ILE A 391 -27.02 -1.55 -25.40
CA ILE A 391 -27.68 -0.78 -24.33
C ILE A 391 -26.62 -0.15 -23.42
N PHE A 392 -25.60 -0.92 -23.01
CA PHE A 392 -24.50 -0.45 -22.17
C PHE A 392 -23.67 0.63 -22.87
N SER A 393 -23.38 0.44 -24.15
CA SER A 393 -22.62 1.42 -24.94
C SER A 393 -23.39 2.72 -25.12
N ASN A 394 -24.73 2.65 -25.33
CA ASN A 394 -25.59 3.83 -25.39
C ASN A 394 -25.69 4.55 -24.02
N ALA A 395 -25.65 3.80 -22.93
CA ALA A 395 -25.60 4.33 -21.56
C ALA A 395 -24.22 4.87 -21.18
N LYS A 396 -23.22 4.68 -22.07
CA LYS A 396 -21.84 5.12 -21.89
C LYS A 396 -21.14 4.47 -20.70
N LEU A 397 -21.51 3.26 -20.33
CA LEU A 397 -20.88 2.52 -19.24
C LEU A 397 -19.44 2.17 -19.57
N SER A 398 -18.58 2.28 -18.58
CA SER A 398 -17.20 1.78 -18.61
C SER A 398 -17.15 0.26 -18.66
N LEU A 399 -15.96 -0.32 -18.91
CA LEU A 399 -15.78 -1.76 -18.83
C LEU A 399 -16.00 -2.30 -17.41
N ILE A 400 -15.58 -1.55 -16.40
CA ILE A 400 -15.77 -1.93 -14.99
C ILE A 400 -17.26 -1.90 -14.63
N GLU A 401 -17.96 -0.82 -14.99
CA GLU A 401 -19.41 -0.73 -14.78
C GLU A 401 -20.18 -1.83 -15.50
N LYS A 402 -19.84 -2.10 -16.78
CA LYS A 402 -20.46 -3.18 -17.55
C LYS A 402 -20.30 -4.53 -16.84
N ASN A 403 -19.12 -4.79 -16.29
CA ASN A 403 -18.85 -6.05 -15.59
C ASN A 403 -19.71 -6.23 -14.34
N ASN A 404 -20.07 -5.16 -13.67
CA ASN A 404 -20.82 -5.19 -12.43
C ASN A 404 -22.35 -5.19 -12.62
N ILE A 405 -22.87 -5.15 -13.88
CA ILE A 405 -24.31 -5.18 -14.13
C ILE A 405 -24.88 -6.55 -13.85
N TRP A 406 -25.82 -6.60 -12.94
CA TRP A 406 -26.65 -7.78 -12.69
C TRP A 406 -27.85 -7.83 -13.63
N ILE A 407 -28.21 -9.01 -14.07
CA ILE A 407 -29.36 -9.30 -14.94
C ILE A 407 -30.35 -10.12 -14.14
N LEU A 408 -31.59 -9.67 -14.11
CA LEU A 408 -32.71 -10.43 -13.57
C LEU A 408 -33.48 -11.07 -14.74
N GLU A 409 -33.57 -12.38 -14.69
CA GLU A 409 -34.34 -13.21 -15.66
C GLU A 409 -35.58 -13.81 -15.00
N ARG A 410 -36.62 -13.99 -15.83
CA ARG A 410 -37.77 -14.83 -15.54
C ARG A 410 -37.88 -15.87 -16.65
N ASP A 411 -37.77 -17.16 -16.32
CA ASP A 411 -37.90 -18.27 -17.26
C ASP A 411 -37.05 -18.09 -18.55
N GLY A 412 -35.79 -17.61 -18.41
CA GLY A 412 -34.87 -17.36 -19.54
C GLY A 412 -35.11 -16.04 -20.28
N ILE A 413 -36.07 -15.22 -19.88
CA ILE A 413 -36.34 -13.89 -20.44
C ILE A 413 -35.73 -12.83 -19.53
N ILE A 414 -34.86 -11.99 -20.07
CA ILE A 414 -34.29 -10.86 -19.33
C ILE A 414 -35.38 -9.80 -19.10
N ILE A 415 -35.72 -9.59 -17.83
CA ILE A 415 -36.75 -8.62 -17.40
C ILE A 415 -36.13 -7.33 -16.87
N TRP A 416 -34.90 -7.36 -16.37
CA TRP A 416 -34.25 -6.16 -15.86
C TRP A 416 -32.72 -6.26 -15.95
N ALA A 417 -32.07 -5.26 -16.56
CA ALA A 417 -30.69 -4.94 -16.34
C ALA A 417 -30.65 -4.02 -15.11
N VAL A 418 -30.28 -4.57 -13.97
CA VAL A 418 -30.44 -3.93 -12.65
C VAL A 418 -29.68 -2.61 -12.59
N GLY A 419 -30.36 -1.56 -12.12
CA GLY A 419 -29.78 -0.21 -12.07
C GLY A 419 -29.70 0.50 -13.42
N LEU A 420 -30.12 -0.13 -14.51
CA LEU A 420 -30.01 0.47 -15.83
C LEU A 420 -31.35 0.56 -16.56
N ARG A 421 -32.01 -0.57 -16.84
CA ARG A 421 -33.25 -0.57 -17.65
C ARG A 421 -34.09 -1.83 -17.46
N ALA A 422 -35.38 -1.64 -17.29
CA ALA A 422 -36.36 -2.73 -17.30
C ALA A 422 -36.79 -3.11 -18.73
N SER A 423 -37.21 -4.36 -18.90
CA SER A 423 -37.81 -4.87 -20.13
C SER A 423 -39.25 -4.39 -20.28
N ARG A 424 -39.75 -4.40 -21.51
CA ARG A 424 -41.19 -4.22 -21.80
C ARG A 424 -42.04 -5.46 -21.46
N HIS A 425 -41.39 -6.61 -21.28
CA HIS A 425 -42.09 -7.79 -20.79
C HIS A 425 -42.60 -7.53 -19.39
N PHE A 426 -43.90 -7.86 -19.18
CA PHE A 426 -44.59 -7.58 -17.91
C PHE A 426 -44.64 -6.09 -17.52
N ALA A 427 -44.53 -5.18 -18.48
CA ALA A 427 -44.64 -3.74 -18.20
C ALA A 427 -46.03 -3.38 -17.69
N VAL A 428 -46.09 -2.39 -16.81
CA VAL A 428 -47.34 -1.83 -16.31
C VAL A 428 -48.13 -1.20 -17.47
N THR A 429 -49.40 -1.56 -17.59
CA THR A 429 -50.34 -1.08 -18.61
C THR A 429 -51.61 -0.52 -17.96
N LYS A 430 -52.51 0.03 -18.77
CA LYS A 430 -53.83 0.49 -18.29
C LYS A 430 -54.71 -0.66 -17.76
N ALA A 431 -54.40 -1.90 -18.15
CA ALA A 431 -55.14 -3.11 -17.73
C ALA A 431 -54.54 -3.74 -16.45
N THR A 432 -53.40 -3.25 -15.98
CA THR A 432 -52.71 -3.80 -14.80
C THR A 432 -53.58 -3.54 -13.55
N GLN A 433 -53.87 -4.62 -12.82
CA GLN A 433 -54.70 -4.56 -11.60
C GLN A 433 -53.83 -4.39 -10.32
N LYS A 434 -52.59 -4.85 -10.33
CA LYS A 434 -51.67 -4.77 -9.23
C LYS A 434 -50.25 -4.60 -9.76
N ILE A 435 -49.45 -3.68 -9.22
CA ILE A 435 -48.09 -3.40 -9.66
C ILE A 435 -47.13 -4.05 -8.69
N PHE A 436 -46.21 -4.85 -9.24
CA PHE A 436 -45.08 -5.42 -8.51
C PHE A 436 -43.83 -4.52 -8.69
N VAL A 437 -43.22 -4.17 -7.59
CA VAL A 437 -42.08 -3.25 -7.55
C VAL A 437 -40.85 -3.96 -6.99
N ILE A 438 -39.74 -3.88 -7.70
CA ILE A 438 -38.44 -4.35 -7.24
C ILE A 438 -37.54 -3.14 -7.11
N LYS A 439 -36.93 -2.94 -5.94
CA LYS A 439 -35.96 -1.89 -5.67
C LYS A 439 -34.64 -2.54 -5.35
N ALA A 440 -33.57 -2.23 -6.12
CA ALA A 440 -32.21 -2.68 -5.85
C ALA A 440 -31.47 -1.61 -5.00
N ASP A 441 -30.79 -2.08 -3.97
CA ASP A 441 -29.79 -1.29 -3.25
C ASP A 441 -28.41 -1.62 -3.88
N ILE A 442 -28.01 -0.77 -4.81
CA ILE A 442 -26.74 -0.85 -5.52
C ILE A 442 -25.88 0.28 -4.95
N SER A 443 -25.08 -0.04 -3.94
CA SER A 443 -24.09 0.87 -3.35
C SER A 443 -22.79 0.87 -4.17
#